data_9c0dbad1afd3694e5a48801e41044afa
#
_entry.id   9c0dbad1afd3694e5a48801e41044afa
#
_cell.length_a   1.000
_cell.length_b   1.000
_cell.length_c   1.000
_cell.angle_alpha   90.00
_cell.angle_beta   90.00
_cell.angle_gamma   90.00
#
_symmetry.space_group_name_H-M   'P 1'
#
loop_
_entity.id
_entity.type
_entity.pdbx_description
1 polymer ?
#
loop_
_entity_poly.entity_id
_entity_poly.type
_entity_poly.pdbx_seq_one_letter_code
_entity_poly.pdbx_strand_id
1 'polypeptide(L)'
;WKNNFKYIFFIENEISFLSFPFFKNACIIFGKGYSISVFKDNKWLNTRKLYYWGDIDTHGFNILGMAKRIFPSLKSFLMNEEVFLKHKEFWVKEDKPFLVDVKDLDNDEKILLKKLQENIYGENLRLEQERINFKYLQEYLKKLENND
;
A
#
# COMPACT_ATOMS: atom_id res chain seq x y z
N TRP A 1 7.63 -15.49 19.56
CA TRP A 1 8.00 -14.63 18.41
C TRP A 1 6.90 -13.61 18.10
N LYS A 2 5.63 -13.89 18.41
CA LYS A 2 4.49 -12.96 18.20
C LYS A 2 4.68 -11.60 18.90
N ASN A 3 5.46 -11.54 19.98
CA ASN A 3 5.63 -10.33 20.77
C ASN A 3 6.76 -9.40 20.28
N ASN A 4 7.56 -9.81 19.31
CA ASN A 4 8.76 -9.09 18.92
C ASN A 4 8.54 -8.11 17.74
N PHE A 5 7.38 -8.18 17.07
CA PHE A 5 7.10 -7.31 15.94
C PHE A 5 6.20 -6.14 16.36
N LYS A 6 6.66 -4.92 16.08
CA LYS A 6 5.89 -3.68 16.24
C LYS A 6 5.16 -3.32 14.96
N TYR A 7 5.77 -3.62 13.82
CA TYR A 7 5.29 -3.28 12.48
C TYR A 7 4.97 -4.55 11.69
N ILE A 8 3.88 -4.51 10.94
CA ILE A 8 3.52 -5.56 9.98
C ILE A 8 3.26 -4.89 8.65
N PHE A 9 3.98 -5.31 7.61
CA PHE A 9 3.79 -4.83 6.25
C PHE A 9 3.20 -5.96 5.39
N PHE A 10 2.05 -5.71 4.83
CA PHE A 10 1.47 -6.55 3.78
C PHE A 10 1.92 -6.00 2.43
N ILE A 11 2.66 -6.78 1.66
CA ILE A 11 3.23 -6.36 0.38
C ILE A 11 2.66 -7.24 -0.72
N GLU A 12 2.09 -6.61 -1.75
CA GLU A 12 1.38 -7.31 -2.82
C GLU A 12 2.31 -7.86 -3.90
N ASN A 13 3.33 -7.10 -4.28
CA ASN A 13 4.26 -7.47 -5.33
C ASN A 13 5.40 -8.34 -4.80
N GLU A 14 5.70 -9.46 -5.46
CA GLU A 14 6.72 -10.42 -5.03
C GLU A 14 8.13 -9.82 -5.07
N ILE A 15 8.46 -9.04 -6.10
CA ILE A 15 9.78 -8.39 -6.23
C ILE A 15 9.98 -7.41 -5.07
N SER A 16 8.98 -6.60 -4.78
CA SER A 16 9.01 -5.64 -3.66
C SER A 16 9.08 -6.36 -2.31
N PHE A 17 8.41 -7.48 -2.14
CA PHE A 17 8.50 -8.31 -0.94
C PHE A 17 9.90 -8.87 -0.73
N LEU A 18 10.50 -9.46 -1.77
CA LEU A 18 11.85 -10.07 -1.69
C LEU A 18 12.95 -9.03 -1.52
N SER A 19 12.77 -7.82 -2.04
CA SER A 19 13.73 -6.71 -1.97
C SER A 19 13.48 -5.75 -0.81
N PHE A 20 12.48 -6.00 0.04
CA PHE A 20 12.15 -5.09 1.13
C PHE A 20 13.34 -4.95 2.10
N PRO A 21 13.80 -3.73 2.40
CA PRO A 21 14.98 -3.54 3.24
C PRO A 21 14.71 -4.00 4.68
N PHE A 22 15.78 -4.36 5.38
CA PHE A 22 15.67 -4.66 6.79
C PHE A 22 15.07 -3.47 7.55
N PHE A 23 14.03 -3.74 8.32
CA PHE A 23 13.39 -2.76 9.20
C PHE A 23 13.19 -3.39 10.59
N LYS A 24 13.73 -2.73 11.61
CA LYS A 24 13.75 -3.27 12.97
C LYS A 24 12.35 -3.51 13.51
N ASN A 25 12.16 -4.66 14.16
CA ASN A 25 10.88 -5.07 14.75
C ASN A 25 9.71 -5.14 13.74
N ALA A 26 10.02 -5.39 12.47
CA ALA A 26 9.01 -5.58 11.42
C ALA A 26 8.87 -7.06 11.02
N CYS A 27 7.65 -7.42 10.66
CA CYS A 27 7.34 -8.64 9.96
C CYS A 27 6.77 -8.26 8.59
N ILE A 28 7.32 -8.86 7.54
CA ILE A 28 6.89 -8.64 6.17
C ILE A 28 6.07 -9.84 5.74
N ILE A 29 4.85 -9.60 5.26
CA ILE A 29 3.92 -10.64 4.83
C ILE A 29 3.66 -10.43 3.33
N PHE A 30 3.94 -11.45 2.54
CA PHE A 30 3.54 -11.46 1.13
C PHE A 30 2.03 -11.70 1.04
N GLY A 31 1.32 -10.72 0.49
CA GLY A 31 -0.13 -10.74 0.42
C GLY A 31 -0.61 -10.40 -0.99
N LYS A 32 -0.58 -11.36 -1.91
CA LYS A 32 -1.06 -11.17 -3.27
C LYS A 32 -2.58 -10.88 -3.28
N GLY A 33 -2.95 -9.65 -3.66
CA GLY A 33 -4.34 -9.26 -3.83
C GLY A 33 -5.20 -9.49 -2.56
N TYR A 34 -6.25 -10.28 -2.69
CA TYR A 34 -7.23 -10.53 -1.63
C TYR A 34 -6.76 -11.46 -0.50
N SER A 35 -5.52 -11.92 -0.51
CA SER A 35 -5.01 -12.89 0.47
C SER A 35 -4.92 -12.34 1.91
N ILE A 36 -4.96 -11.02 2.08
CA ILE A 36 -5.00 -10.38 3.41
C ILE A 36 -6.20 -10.87 4.25
N SER A 37 -7.29 -11.30 3.60
CA SER A 37 -8.47 -11.84 4.26
C SER A 37 -8.21 -13.12 5.06
N VAL A 38 -7.17 -13.88 4.71
CA VAL A 38 -6.76 -15.09 5.46
C VAL A 38 -6.35 -14.75 6.90
N PHE A 39 -5.93 -13.53 7.14
CA PHE A 39 -5.46 -13.06 8.44
C PHE A 39 -6.57 -12.45 9.32
N LYS A 40 -7.83 -12.38 8.86
CA LYS A 40 -8.94 -11.71 9.56
C LYS A 40 -9.15 -12.17 11.01
N ASP A 41 -8.90 -13.45 11.29
CA ASP A 41 -9.11 -14.04 12.60
C ASP A 41 -7.89 -13.93 13.52
N ASN A 42 -6.79 -13.36 13.03
CA ASN A 42 -5.55 -13.18 13.79
C ASN A 42 -5.60 -11.90 14.63
N LYS A 43 -6.35 -11.91 15.72
CA LYS A 43 -6.60 -10.74 16.60
C LYS A 43 -5.33 -10.05 17.10
N TRP A 44 -4.20 -10.77 17.22
CA TRP A 44 -2.93 -10.17 17.65
C TRP A 44 -2.40 -9.11 16.66
N LEU A 45 -2.78 -9.17 15.39
CA LEU A 45 -2.43 -8.15 14.40
C LEU A 45 -3.01 -6.78 14.76
N ASN A 46 -4.20 -6.72 15.33
CA ASN A 46 -4.85 -5.47 15.73
C ASN A 46 -4.08 -4.67 16.81
N THR A 47 -3.12 -5.30 17.47
CA THR A 47 -2.24 -4.65 18.45
C THR A 47 -0.94 -4.13 17.84
N ARG A 48 -0.79 -4.21 16.52
CA ARG A 48 0.41 -3.83 15.78
C ARG A 48 0.15 -2.64 14.86
N LYS A 49 1.21 -1.98 14.42
CA LYS A 49 1.15 -0.98 13.36
C LYS A 49 1.10 -1.70 12.02
N LEU A 50 -0.06 -1.68 11.37
CA LEU A 50 -0.33 -2.40 10.14
C LEU A 50 -0.18 -1.47 8.95
N TYR A 51 0.53 -1.93 7.93
CA TYR A 51 0.74 -1.23 6.67
C TYR A 51 0.44 -2.15 5.49
N TYR A 52 -0.15 -1.57 4.46
CA TYR A 52 -0.38 -2.24 3.18
C TYR A 52 0.33 -1.45 2.08
N TRP A 53 1.07 -2.16 1.24
CA TRP A 53 1.75 -1.62 0.09
C TRP A 53 1.37 -2.40 -1.16
N GLY A 54 0.63 -1.75 -2.06
CA GLY A 54 0.23 -2.23 -3.38
C GLY A 54 0.58 -1.23 -4.47
N ASP A 55 0.10 -1.48 -5.68
CA ASP A 55 0.20 -0.54 -6.79
C ASP A 55 -0.63 0.72 -6.53
N ILE A 56 -0.16 1.84 -7.05
CA ILE A 56 -0.98 3.06 -7.09
C ILE A 56 -1.81 3.02 -8.37
N ASP A 57 -2.94 2.35 -8.29
CA ASP A 57 -3.95 2.24 -9.32
C ASP A 57 -5.35 2.01 -8.70
N THR A 58 -6.37 1.95 -9.52
CA THR A 58 -7.75 1.84 -9.04
C THR A 58 -8.02 0.49 -8.35
N HIS A 59 -7.39 -0.60 -8.79
CA HIS A 59 -7.47 -1.90 -8.14
C HIS A 59 -6.69 -1.95 -6.82
N GLY A 60 -5.50 -1.38 -6.75
CA GLY A 60 -4.72 -1.30 -5.51
C GLY A 60 -5.47 -0.58 -4.39
N PHE A 61 -6.16 0.52 -4.71
CA PHE A 61 -7.03 1.21 -3.74
C PHE A 61 -8.27 0.42 -3.36
N ASN A 62 -8.84 -0.37 -4.28
CA ASN A 62 -9.95 -1.28 -3.94
C ASN A 62 -9.49 -2.35 -2.94
N ILE A 63 -8.33 -2.97 -3.17
CA ILE A 63 -7.75 -3.96 -2.26
C ILE A 63 -7.40 -3.33 -0.91
N LEU A 64 -6.83 -2.12 -0.90
CA LEU A 64 -6.56 -1.36 0.32
C LEU A 64 -7.84 -1.11 1.14
N GLY A 65 -8.93 -0.70 0.48
CA GLY A 65 -10.22 -0.50 1.14
C GLY A 65 -10.77 -1.77 1.77
N MET A 66 -10.66 -2.91 1.07
CA MET A 66 -11.03 -4.22 1.63
C MET A 66 -10.15 -4.61 2.82
N ALA A 67 -8.85 -4.36 2.74
CA ALA A 67 -7.92 -4.60 3.84
C ALA A 67 -8.25 -3.75 5.08
N LYS A 68 -8.57 -2.47 4.89
CA LYS A 68 -9.00 -1.56 5.97
C LYS A 68 -10.34 -1.97 6.60
N ARG A 69 -11.25 -2.57 5.84
CA ARG A 69 -12.49 -3.15 6.39
C ARG A 69 -12.21 -4.29 7.37
N ILE A 70 -11.18 -5.11 7.07
CA ILE A 70 -10.75 -6.22 7.94
C ILE A 70 -9.94 -5.68 9.12
N PHE A 71 -9.04 -4.73 8.88
CA PHE A 71 -8.14 -4.12 9.84
C PHE A 71 -8.30 -2.60 9.85
N PRO A 72 -9.22 -2.03 10.62
CA PRO A 72 -9.51 -0.59 10.59
C PRO A 72 -8.33 0.33 10.94
N SER A 73 -7.31 -0.18 11.64
CA SER A 73 -6.07 0.55 11.96
C SER A 73 -5.00 0.50 10.86
N LEU A 74 -5.23 -0.28 9.80
CA LEU A 74 -4.28 -0.43 8.71
C LEU A 74 -4.12 0.88 7.93
N LYS A 75 -2.87 1.22 7.62
CA LYS A 75 -2.50 2.39 6.83
C LYS A 75 -1.92 1.97 5.49
N SER A 76 -2.14 2.78 4.47
CA SER A 76 -1.39 2.65 3.23
C SER A 76 0.09 3.02 3.44
N PHE A 77 0.97 2.35 2.71
CA PHE A 77 2.39 2.61 2.71
C PHE A 77 2.84 2.94 1.29
N LEU A 78 3.42 4.12 1.08
CA LEU A 78 3.86 4.63 -0.24
C LEU A 78 2.76 4.72 -1.31
N MET A 79 1.48 4.67 -0.93
CA MET A 79 0.34 4.79 -1.84
C MET A 79 -0.29 6.18 -1.71
N ASN A 80 0.45 7.22 -2.06
CA ASN A 80 0.00 8.61 -1.98
C ASN A 80 0.36 9.41 -3.24
N GLU A 81 -0.20 10.60 -3.37
CA GLU A 81 -0.01 11.46 -4.54
C GLU A 81 1.43 11.92 -4.72
N GLU A 82 2.15 12.20 -3.63
CA GLU A 82 3.55 12.60 -3.70
C GLU A 82 4.41 11.52 -4.36
N VAL A 83 4.25 10.27 -3.93
CA VAL A 83 4.94 9.11 -4.54
C VAL A 83 4.57 8.96 -6.00
N PHE A 84 3.27 9.04 -6.31
CA PHE A 84 2.77 8.92 -7.68
C PHE A 84 3.38 9.97 -8.61
N LEU A 85 3.39 11.22 -8.18
CA LEU A 85 3.92 12.34 -8.97
C LEU A 85 5.45 12.31 -9.10
N LYS A 86 6.18 11.83 -8.09
CA LYS A 86 7.65 11.71 -8.15
C LYS A 86 8.14 10.62 -9.10
N HIS A 87 7.28 9.70 -9.48
CA HIS A 87 7.65 8.56 -10.34
C HIS A 87 6.93 8.62 -11.71
N LYS A 88 6.66 9.83 -12.23
CA LYS A 88 5.91 10.04 -13.50
C LYS A 88 6.49 9.28 -14.69
N GLU A 89 7.82 9.18 -14.76
CA GLU A 89 8.52 8.47 -15.83
C GLU A 89 8.21 6.96 -15.88
N PHE A 90 7.67 6.39 -14.81
CA PHE A 90 7.33 4.97 -14.71
C PHE A 90 5.83 4.70 -14.82
N TRP A 91 5.01 5.71 -15.08
CA TRP A 91 3.59 5.49 -15.25
C TRP A 91 3.31 4.62 -16.47
N VAL A 92 2.41 3.68 -16.29
CA VAL A 92 1.88 2.80 -17.36
C VAL A 92 0.35 2.83 -17.32
N LYS A 93 -0.30 2.19 -18.31
CA LYS A 93 -1.77 2.10 -18.33
C LYS A 93 -2.26 0.91 -17.51
N GLU A 94 -3.27 1.14 -16.70
CA GLU A 94 -4.09 0.10 -16.08
C GLU A 94 -5.06 -0.47 -17.13
N ASP A 95 -5.09 -1.79 -17.27
CA ASP A 95 -5.81 -2.43 -18.38
C ASP A 95 -7.34 -2.33 -18.21
N LYS A 96 -7.84 -2.55 -17.01
CA LYS A 96 -9.29 -2.50 -16.69
C LYS A 96 -9.52 -1.75 -15.38
N PRO A 97 -9.61 -0.41 -15.41
CA PRO A 97 -9.77 0.38 -14.19
C PRO A 97 -11.02 0.00 -13.38
N PHE A 98 -10.87 0.01 -12.06
CA PHE A 98 -11.98 -0.17 -11.12
C PHE A 98 -12.66 1.18 -10.87
N LEU A 99 -13.89 1.36 -11.37
CA LEU A 99 -14.57 2.66 -11.37
C LEU A 99 -15.63 2.80 -10.26
N VAL A 100 -15.67 1.84 -9.32
CA VAL A 100 -16.62 1.88 -8.20
C VAL A 100 -16.01 2.64 -7.02
N ASP A 101 -16.86 3.33 -6.25
CA ASP A 101 -16.45 4.02 -5.03
C ASP A 101 -15.96 3.04 -3.95
N VAL A 102 -14.87 3.40 -3.26
CA VAL A 102 -14.29 2.61 -2.17
C VAL A 102 -14.45 3.36 -0.85
N LYS A 103 -15.31 2.84 0.03
CA LYS A 103 -15.76 3.55 1.23
C LYS A 103 -14.73 3.62 2.36
N ASP A 104 -13.91 2.58 2.52
CA ASP A 104 -13.06 2.39 3.70
C ASP A 104 -11.67 3.05 3.59
N LEU A 105 -11.48 3.97 2.63
CA LEU A 105 -10.27 4.74 2.43
C LEU A 105 -10.24 6.02 3.27
N ASP A 106 -9.04 6.49 3.63
CA ASP A 106 -8.83 7.82 4.20
C ASP A 106 -9.10 8.93 3.15
N ASN A 107 -9.23 10.18 3.59
CA ASN A 107 -9.55 11.28 2.68
C ASN A 107 -8.53 11.44 1.55
N ASP A 108 -7.23 11.42 1.85
CA ASP A 108 -6.17 11.59 0.83
C ASP A 108 -6.15 10.42 -0.16
N GLU A 109 -6.40 9.20 0.33
CA GLU A 109 -6.53 8.00 -0.50
C GLU A 109 -7.74 8.07 -1.43
N LYS A 110 -8.89 8.55 -0.92
CA LYS A 110 -10.11 8.79 -1.72
C LYS A 110 -9.89 9.84 -2.80
N ILE A 111 -9.22 10.94 -2.45
CA ILE A 111 -8.90 12.00 -3.40
C ILE A 111 -8.03 11.47 -4.52
N LEU A 112 -6.96 10.73 -4.20
CA LEU A 112 -6.08 10.16 -5.21
C LEU A 112 -6.80 9.13 -6.09
N LEU A 113 -7.56 8.21 -5.49
CA LEU A 113 -8.38 7.24 -6.24
C LEU A 113 -9.31 7.96 -7.23
N LYS A 114 -10.01 9.00 -6.78
CA LYS A 114 -10.92 9.76 -7.63
C LYS A 114 -10.19 10.44 -8.79
N LYS A 115 -9.03 11.03 -8.54
CA LYS A 115 -8.18 11.63 -9.59
C LYS A 115 -7.73 10.59 -10.63
N LEU A 116 -7.40 9.37 -10.21
CA LEU A 116 -7.08 8.27 -11.12
C LEU A 116 -8.30 7.85 -11.95
N GLN A 117 -9.46 7.65 -11.32
CA GLN A 117 -10.71 7.28 -11.99
C GLN A 117 -11.20 8.35 -12.99
N GLU A 118 -11.00 9.62 -12.67
CA GLU A 118 -11.38 10.77 -13.53
C GLU A 118 -10.29 11.13 -14.55
N ASN A 119 -9.20 10.36 -14.63
CA ASN A 119 -8.09 10.58 -15.58
C ASN A 119 -7.45 11.98 -15.48
N ILE A 120 -7.38 12.58 -14.29
CA ILE A 120 -6.84 13.92 -14.06
C ILE A 120 -5.38 14.04 -14.50
N TYR A 121 -4.59 12.98 -14.35
CA TYR A 121 -3.17 12.94 -14.74
C TYR A 121 -2.93 12.38 -16.15
N GLY A 122 -3.92 11.72 -16.71
CA GLY A 122 -3.89 11.00 -17.98
C GLY A 122 -4.74 9.74 -17.92
N GLU A 123 -4.98 9.14 -19.08
CA GLU A 123 -5.91 8.03 -19.25
C GLU A 123 -5.42 6.75 -18.57
N ASN A 124 -6.20 6.26 -17.60
CA ASN A 124 -5.99 4.96 -16.92
C ASN A 124 -4.57 4.76 -16.40
N LEU A 125 -3.98 5.77 -15.78
CA LEU A 125 -2.60 5.69 -15.31
C LEU A 125 -2.48 4.88 -14.03
N ARG A 126 -1.38 4.14 -13.93
CA ARG A 126 -0.94 3.41 -12.75
C ARG A 126 0.56 3.55 -12.52
N LEU A 127 0.97 3.41 -11.27
CA LEU A 127 2.35 3.22 -10.87
C LEU A 127 2.48 1.86 -10.19
N GLU A 128 3.22 0.96 -10.84
CA GLU A 128 3.51 -0.36 -10.27
C GLU A 128 4.47 -0.23 -9.08
N GLN A 129 4.19 -0.98 -8.03
CA GLN A 129 4.89 -0.95 -6.75
C GLN A 129 6.41 -1.13 -6.90
N GLU A 130 6.85 -2.04 -7.75
CA GLU A 130 8.27 -2.33 -8.00
C GLU A 130 9.03 -1.22 -8.74
N ARG A 131 8.32 -0.22 -9.27
CA ARG A 131 8.92 0.95 -9.93
C ARG A 131 9.30 2.06 -8.96
N ILE A 132 8.87 1.96 -7.71
CA ILE A 132 9.24 2.93 -6.69
C ILE A 132 10.73 2.76 -6.34
N ASN A 133 11.46 3.87 -6.42
CA ASN A 133 12.91 3.89 -6.19
C ASN A 133 13.27 3.35 -4.80
N PHE A 134 14.23 2.40 -4.73
CA PHE A 134 14.66 1.76 -3.50
C PHE A 134 15.19 2.76 -2.45
N LYS A 135 15.94 3.77 -2.88
CA LYS A 135 16.44 4.83 -2.00
C LYS A 135 15.27 5.61 -1.39
N TYR A 136 14.23 5.90 -2.18
CA TYR A 136 13.03 6.57 -1.70
C TYR A 136 12.31 5.72 -0.64
N LEU A 137 12.18 4.42 -0.87
CA LEU A 137 11.64 3.46 0.10
C LEU A 137 12.44 3.50 1.42
N GLN A 138 13.77 3.45 1.36
CA GLN A 138 14.61 3.50 2.55
C GLN A 138 14.45 4.82 3.33
N GLU A 139 14.39 5.96 2.63
CA GLU A 139 14.18 7.28 3.25
C GLU A 139 12.81 7.36 3.93
N TYR A 140 11.79 6.78 3.32
CA TYR A 140 10.45 6.75 3.88
C TYR A 140 10.37 5.88 5.15
N LEU A 141 11.03 4.72 5.16
CA LEU A 141 11.14 3.86 6.34
C LEU A 141 11.87 4.54 7.50
N LYS A 142 12.96 5.29 7.23
CA LYS A 142 13.66 6.09 8.24
C LYS A 142 12.75 7.16 8.87
N LYS A 143 11.95 7.84 8.05
CA LYS A 143 10.95 8.81 8.57
C LYS A 143 9.90 8.13 9.44
N LEU A 144 9.45 6.93 9.06
CA LEU A 144 8.49 6.16 9.84
C LEU A 144 9.06 5.77 11.21
N GLU A 145 10.33 5.37 11.28
CA GLU A 145 11.02 5.01 12.53
C GLU A 145 11.20 6.22 13.47
N ASN A 146 11.52 7.39 12.91
CA ASN A 146 11.75 8.62 13.68
C ASN A 146 10.47 9.26 14.25
N ASN A 147 9.30 8.95 13.68
CA ASN A 147 8.00 9.47 14.10
C ASN A 147 7.29 8.57 15.13
N ASP A 148 7.96 7.54 15.61
CA ASP A 148 7.46 6.55 16.56
C ASP A 148 8.14 6.62 17.93
#